data_bd67b74c934cff54b17fa849342c91ae
#
_entry.id   bd67b74c934cff54b17fa849342c91ae
#
_cell.length_a   1.000
_cell.length_b   1.000
_cell.length_c   1.000
_cell.angle_alpha   90.00
_cell.angle_beta   90.00
_cell.angle_gamma   90.00
#
_symmetry.space_group_name_H-M   'P 1'
#
loop_
_entity.id
_entity.type
_entity.pdbx_description
1 polymer ?
#
loop_
_entity_poly.entity_id
_entity_poly.type
_entity_poly.pdbx_seq_one_letter_code
_entity_poly.pdbx_strand_id
1 'polypeptide(L)'
;HPINYQFYQDYLNDLVFSAKMTTRKQHLLQVYQLKLSDEQLIQEYFVELFSWTVLDKWTLEQLNKIIEQYVPNATLIDPCSGNSFHTFLFHQFCQRPVITIDIQPEPNAWIETITGDGLNYLRELENHQDKVLILSWIDFTQFRLPYNLLTSFHGSMVISIGNYRSHNCGDYLEELQQSFRLLHF
;
A
#
# COMPACT_ATOMS: atom_id res chain seq x y z
N HIS A 1 0.54 14.35 -12.47
CA HIS A 1 -0.80 14.08 -13.01
C HIS A 1 -1.82 14.60 -12.03
N PRO A 2 -2.85 15.33 -12.49
CA PRO A 2 -3.92 15.74 -11.58
C PRO A 2 -4.53 14.47 -11.00
N ILE A 3 -4.66 14.46 -9.69
CA ILE A 3 -5.43 13.46 -8.95
C ILE A 3 -6.78 13.37 -9.67
N ASN A 4 -7.16 12.20 -10.15
CA ASN A 4 -8.47 12.04 -10.76
C ASN A 4 -9.52 12.10 -9.64
N TYR A 5 -9.93 13.32 -9.32
CA TYR A 5 -10.87 13.64 -8.24
C TYR A 5 -12.19 12.88 -8.38
N GLN A 6 -12.61 12.58 -9.61
CA GLN A 6 -13.82 11.82 -9.88
C GLN A 6 -13.72 10.38 -9.38
N PHE A 7 -12.53 9.76 -9.56
CA PHE A 7 -12.28 8.41 -9.06
C PHE A 7 -12.47 8.34 -7.53
N TYR A 8 -11.97 9.34 -6.79
CA TYR A 8 -12.16 9.39 -5.34
C TYR A 8 -13.57 9.66 -4.94
N GLN A 9 -14.28 10.52 -5.66
CA GLN A 9 -15.69 10.74 -5.40
C GLN A 9 -16.52 9.46 -5.62
N ASP A 10 -16.17 8.66 -6.63
CA ASP A 10 -16.84 7.40 -6.89
C ASP A 10 -16.58 6.38 -5.77
N TYR A 11 -15.34 6.30 -5.26
CA TYR A 11 -15.05 5.53 -4.04
C TYR A 11 -15.70 6.12 -2.79
N LEU A 12 -15.75 7.43 -2.66
CA LEU A 12 -16.35 8.11 -1.53
C LEU A 12 -17.87 7.95 -1.48
N ASN A 13 -18.52 7.68 -2.61
CA ASN A 13 -19.94 7.41 -2.69
C ASN A 13 -20.31 5.97 -2.32
N ASP A 14 -19.33 5.08 -2.19
CA ASP A 14 -19.57 3.75 -1.62
C ASP A 14 -19.85 3.89 -0.12
N LEU A 15 -20.92 3.25 0.36
CA LEU A 15 -21.40 3.35 1.75
C LEU A 15 -20.36 2.94 2.79
N VAL A 16 -19.47 1.99 2.47
CA VAL A 16 -18.41 1.52 3.35
C VAL A 16 -17.35 2.61 3.53
N PHE A 17 -17.07 3.36 2.49
CA PHE A 17 -16.11 4.46 2.52
C PHE A 17 -16.68 5.69 3.22
N SER A 18 -17.94 6.04 2.97
CA SER A 18 -18.53 7.26 3.51
C SER A 18 -18.57 7.28 5.03
N ALA A 19 -18.81 6.15 5.70
CA ALA A 19 -18.82 6.05 7.15
C ALA A 19 -17.44 6.28 7.77
N LYS A 20 -16.40 5.62 7.25
CA LYS A 20 -15.00 5.83 7.71
C LYS A 20 -14.51 7.24 7.40
N MET A 21 -14.86 7.76 6.23
CA MET A 21 -14.52 9.12 5.82
C MET A 21 -15.10 10.18 6.73
N THR A 22 -16.36 10.05 7.14
CA THR A 22 -17.00 11.02 8.04
C THR A 22 -16.27 11.11 9.37
N THR A 23 -15.90 9.97 9.94
CA THR A 23 -15.17 9.92 11.22
C THR A 23 -13.77 10.53 11.10
N ARG A 24 -13.02 10.17 10.05
CA ARG A 24 -11.68 10.72 9.80
C ARG A 24 -11.72 12.21 9.45
N LYS A 25 -12.69 12.64 8.64
CA LYS A 25 -12.90 14.05 8.32
C LYS A 25 -13.16 14.89 9.58
N GLN A 26 -13.99 14.38 10.50
CA GLN A 26 -14.25 15.06 11.78
C GLN A 26 -12.97 15.15 12.63
N HIS A 27 -12.17 14.10 12.69
CA HIS A 27 -10.89 14.10 13.40
C HIS A 27 -9.93 15.13 12.82
N LEU A 28 -9.76 15.17 11.50
CA LEU A 28 -8.86 16.11 10.84
C LEU A 28 -9.30 17.56 11.00
N LEU A 29 -10.60 17.85 10.91
CA LEU A 29 -11.13 19.19 11.17
C LEU A 29 -10.87 19.66 12.62
N GLN A 30 -10.78 18.72 13.57
CA GLN A 30 -10.43 19.04 14.97
C GLN A 30 -8.93 19.26 15.16
N VAL A 31 -8.08 18.49 14.47
CA VAL A 31 -6.61 18.55 14.60
C VAL A 31 -6.03 19.72 13.81
N TYR A 32 -6.54 19.97 12.62
CA TYR A 32 -6.04 21.01 11.71
C TYR A 32 -6.97 22.23 11.66
N GLN A 33 -7.06 22.98 12.73
CA GLN A 33 -7.65 24.34 12.70
C GLN A 33 -6.80 25.32 11.86
N LEU A 34 -6.12 24.85 10.84
CA LEU A 34 -5.12 25.57 10.09
C LEU A 34 -5.72 26.24 8.85
N LYS A 35 -5.26 27.45 8.57
CA LYS A 35 -5.53 28.19 7.34
C LYS A 35 -4.64 27.63 6.20
N LEU A 36 -4.93 26.43 5.74
CA LEU A 36 -4.30 25.87 4.56
C LEU A 36 -5.08 26.27 3.30
N SER A 37 -4.39 26.39 2.17
CA SER A 37 -5.08 26.51 0.89
C SER A 37 -5.90 25.23 0.61
N ASP A 38 -6.97 25.34 -0.17
CA ASP A 38 -7.82 24.20 -0.49
C ASP A 38 -7.03 23.03 -1.12
N GLU A 39 -6.03 23.34 -1.95
CA GLU A 39 -5.16 22.34 -2.58
C GLU A 39 -4.25 21.63 -1.56
N GLN A 40 -3.66 22.35 -0.63
CA GLN A 40 -2.85 21.75 0.45
C GLN A 40 -3.70 20.92 1.39
N LEU A 41 -4.88 21.41 1.74
CA LEU A 41 -5.85 20.64 2.52
C LEU A 41 -6.23 19.35 1.83
N ILE A 42 -6.51 19.39 0.53
CA ILE A 42 -6.87 18.18 -0.25
C ILE A 42 -5.70 17.19 -0.26
N GLN A 43 -4.47 17.66 -0.47
CA GLN A 43 -3.30 16.79 -0.50
C GLN A 43 -3.01 16.16 0.87
N GLU A 44 -3.02 16.94 1.94
CA GLU A 44 -2.81 16.43 3.30
C GLU A 44 -3.93 15.50 3.73
N TYR A 45 -5.18 15.85 3.44
CA TYR A 45 -6.33 14.97 3.64
C TYR A 45 -6.18 13.65 2.92
N PHE A 46 -5.67 13.70 1.70
CA PHE A 46 -5.53 12.52 0.89
C PHE A 46 -4.50 11.56 1.49
N VAL A 47 -3.32 12.08 1.85
CA VAL A 47 -2.25 11.30 2.46
C VAL A 47 -2.70 10.69 3.79
N GLU A 48 -3.34 11.49 4.63
CA GLU A 48 -3.80 11.06 5.96
C GLU A 48 -4.92 10.01 5.89
N LEU A 49 -5.83 10.14 4.93
CA LEU A 49 -6.99 9.25 4.82
C LEU A 49 -6.72 7.98 4.04
N PHE A 50 -5.86 8.07 3.05
CA PHE A 50 -5.67 7.00 2.09
C PHE A 50 -4.21 6.54 2.04
N SER A 51 -3.36 7.26 1.35
CA SER A 51 -1.95 6.91 1.21
C SER A 51 -1.17 8.01 0.49
N TRP A 52 0.16 7.86 0.47
CA TRP A 52 1.07 8.72 -0.29
C TRP A 52 0.92 8.60 -1.82
N THR A 53 0.28 7.56 -2.30
CA THR A 53 0.06 7.32 -3.74
C THR A 53 -1.37 6.88 -3.97
N VAL A 54 -1.89 7.34 -5.10
CA VAL A 54 -3.20 6.95 -5.60
C VAL A 54 -3.05 5.73 -6.49
N LEU A 55 -3.67 4.62 -6.11
CA LEU A 55 -3.99 3.55 -7.05
C LEU A 55 -5.37 3.83 -7.62
N ASP A 56 -5.42 4.33 -8.84
CA ASP A 56 -6.70 4.49 -9.52
C ASP A 56 -7.30 3.13 -9.92
N LYS A 57 -8.59 3.12 -10.23
CA LYS A 57 -9.31 1.90 -10.56
C LYS A 57 -8.67 1.15 -11.74
N TRP A 58 -8.25 1.88 -12.76
CA TRP A 58 -7.62 1.28 -13.93
C TRP A 58 -6.31 0.58 -13.56
N THR A 59 -5.44 1.25 -12.81
CA THR A 59 -4.17 0.67 -12.33
C THR A 59 -4.41 -0.55 -11.46
N LEU A 60 -5.37 -0.48 -10.53
CA LEU A 60 -5.75 -1.60 -9.67
C LEU A 60 -6.22 -2.81 -10.49
N GLU A 61 -7.07 -2.59 -11.50
CA GLU A 61 -7.55 -3.64 -12.39
C GLU A 61 -6.43 -4.25 -13.25
N GLN A 62 -5.47 -3.43 -13.74
CA GLN A 62 -4.32 -3.95 -14.49
C GLN A 62 -3.41 -4.80 -13.58
N LEU A 63 -3.09 -4.32 -12.39
CA LEU A 63 -2.31 -5.09 -11.43
C LEU A 63 -3.00 -6.41 -11.07
N ASN A 64 -4.31 -6.39 -10.84
CA ASN A 64 -5.06 -7.60 -10.56
C ASN A 64 -5.06 -8.60 -11.70
N LYS A 65 -5.14 -8.16 -12.95
CA LYS A 65 -5.00 -9.03 -14.14
C LYS A 65 -3.62 -9.67 -14.22
N ILE A 66 -2.56 -8.91 -13.90
CA ILE A 66 -1.20 -9.43 -13.86
C ILE A 66 -1.06 -10.48 -12.76
N ILE A 67 -1.58 -10.21 -11.57
CA ILE A 67 -1.61 -11.19 -10.46
C ILE A 67 -2.34 -12.45 -10.90
N GLU A 68 -3.53 -12.31 -11.50
CA GLU A 68 -4.32 -13.45 -11.97
C GLU A 68 -3.59 -14.31 -12.99
N GLN A 69 -2.84 -13.66 -13.88
CA GLN A 69 -2.08 -14.36 -14.92
C GLN A 69 -0.88 -15.15 -14.36
N TYR A 70 -0.17 -14.63 -13.38
CA TYR A 70 1.11 -15.19 -12.92
C TYR A 70 1.02 -15.88 -11.56
N VAL A 71 0.13 -15.45 -10.68
CA VAL A 71 -0.09 -16.02 -9.33
C VAL A 71 -1.59 -16.02 -9.01
N PRO A 72 -2.41 -16.81 -9.70
CA PRO A 72 -3.88 -16.68 -9.69
C PRO A 72 -4.51 -16.78 -8.29
N ASN A 73 -3.98 -17.61 -7.42
CA ASN A 73 -4.47 -17.80 -6.05
C ASN A 73 -3.69 -16.99 -5.01
N ALA A 74 -3.09 -15.88 -5.42
CA ALA A 74 -2.22 -15.11 -4.56
C ALA A 74 -2.91 -14.59 -3.30
N THR A 75 -2.22 -14.76 -2.17
CA THR A 75 -2.41 -13.94 -0.99
C THR A 75 -1.41 -12.77 -1.05
N LEU A 76 -1.88 -11.55 -0.89
CA LEU A 76 -1.03 -10.38 -0.86
C LEU A 76 -0.51 -10.15 0.56
N ILE A 77 0.79 -9.93 0.70
CA ILE A 77 1.42 -9.63 1.98
C ILE A 77 1.97 -8.21 1.96
N ASP A 78 1.55 -7.41 2.93
CA ASP A 78 2.00 -6.03 3.14
C ASP A 78 2.70 -5.95 4.51
N PRO A 79 4.03 -6.05 4.54
CA PRO A 79 4.79 -6.20 5.78
C PRO A 79 5.05 -4.90 6.53
N CYS A 80 4.70 -3.75 5.92
CA CYS A 80 4.79 -2.42 6.53
C CYS A 80 3.58 -1.61 6.11
N SER A 81 2.40 -2.10 6.49
CA SER A 81 1.15 -1.69 5.87
C SER A 81 0.63 -0.30 6.29
N GLY A 82 1.17 0.29 7.37
CA GLY A 82 0.70 1.57 7.88
C GLY A 82 -0.81 1.57 8.08
N ASN A 83 -1.52 2.43 7.34
CA ASN A 83 -2.99 2.44 7.35
C ASN A 83 -3.65 1.36 6.47
N SER A 84 -2.87 0.54 5.77
CA SER A 84 -3.30 -0.61 4.94
C SER A 84 -4.22 -0.26 3.77
N PHE A 85 -4.23 0.99 3.30
CA PHE A 85 -5.19 1.40 2.28
C PHE A 85 -5.01 0.68 0.94
N HIS A 86 -3.78 0.56 0.43
CA HIS A 86 -3.54 -0.13 -0.85
C HIS A 86 -3.98 -1.61 -0.77
N THR A 87 -3.62 -2.28 0.30
CA THR A 87 -3.98 -3.68 0.52
C THR A 87 -5.49 -3.85 0.67
N PHE A 88 -6.15 -2.89 1.32
CA PHE A 88 -7.60 -2.83 1.40
C PHE A 88 -8.26 -2.72 0.01
N LEU A 89 -7.70 -1.94 -0.92
CA LEU A 89 -8.22 -1.85 -2.28
C LEU A 89 -8.21 -3.21 -2.99
N PHE A 90 -7.11 -3.95 -2.89
CA PHE A 90 -7.03 -5.31 -3.45
C PHE A 90 -8.02 -6.26 -2.78
N HIS A 91 -8.16 -6.19 -1.47
CA HIS A 91 -9.13 -7.02 -0.75
C HIS A 91 -10.56 -6.71 -1.16
N GLN A 92 -10.94 -5.43 -1.13
CA GLN A 92 -12.33 -5.00 -1.35
C GLN A 92 -12.78 -5.12 -2.82
N PHE A 93 -11.92 -4.73 -3.77
CA PHE A 93 -12.31 -4.63 -5.17
C PHE A 93 -11.83 -5.77 -6.04
N CYS A 94 -10.75 -6.44 -5.65
CA CYS A 94 -10.22 -7.59 -6.37
C CYS A 94 -10.48 -8.92 -5.66
N GLN A 95 -11.10 -8.88 -4.49
CA GLN A 95 -11.43 -10.05 -3.66
C GLN A 95 -10.21 -10.94 -3.33
N ARG A 96 -9.03 -10.31 -3.22
CA ARG A 96 -7.80 -11.01 -2.89
C ARG A 96 -7.70 -11.25 -1.38
N PRO A 97 -7.26 -12.45 -0.96
CA PRO A 97 -6.80 -12.67 0.40
C PRO A 97 -5.60 -11.76 0.68
N VAL A 98 -5.56 -11.16 1.86
CA VAL A 98 -4.49 -10.22 2.24
C VAL A 98 -4.02 -10.49 3.66
N ILE A 99 -2.75 -10.20 3.91
CA ILE A 99 -2.12 -10.23 5.22
C ILE A 99 -1.39 -8.90 5.38
N THR A 100 -1.78 -8.12 6.37
CA THR A 100 -1.21 -6.82 6.69
C THR A 100 -0.49 -6.89 8.02
N ILE A 101 0.75 -6.45 8.04
CA ILE A 101 1.60 -6.42 9.24
C ILE A 101 2.17 -5.03 9.40
N ASP A 102 2.21 -4.52 10.60
CA ASP A 102 2.92 -3.30 10.93
C ASP A 102 3.42 -3.36 12.37
N ILE A 103 4.58 -2.78 12.63
CA ILE A 103 5.14 -2.73 13.99
C ILE A 103 4.29 -1.86 14.91
N GLN A 104 3.63 -0.87 14.33
CA GLN A 104 2.73 0.04 15.03
C GLN A 104 1.52 0.35 14.15
N PRO A 105 0.55 -0.60 14.03
CA PRO A 105 -0.62 -0.39 13.20
C PRO A 105 -1.38 0.88 13.58
N GLU A 106 -1.84 1.61 12.57
CA GLU A 106 -2.68 2.77 12.82
C GLU A 106 -4.03 2.36 13.43
N PRO A 107 -4.51 3.07 14.46
CA PRO A 107 -5.79 2.74 15.11
C PRO A 107 -6.98 2.70 14.13
N ASN A 108 -6.87 3.44 13.03
CA ASN A 108 -7.89 3.56 12.00
C ASN A 108 -7.48 2.89 10.68
N ALA A 109 -6.62 1.88 10.73
CA ALA A 109 -6.26 1.12 9.55
C ALA A 109 -7.51 0.64 8.79
N TRP A 110 -7.41 0.62 7.46
CA TRP A 110 -8.52 0.22 6.59
C TRP A 110 -8.87 -1.25 6.70
N ILE A 111 -7.89 -2.07 7.09
CA ILE A 111 -8.05 -3.50 7.32
C ILE A 111 -7.38 -3.88 8.64
N GLU A 112 -7.85 -4.95 9.27
CA GLU A 112 -7.23 -5.47 10.49
C GLU A 112 -5.78 -5.86 10.21
N THR A 113 -4.86 -5.26 10.99
CA THR A 113 -3.42 -5.39 10.78
C THR A 113 -2.78 -6.11 11.96
N ILE A 114 -1.94 -7.09 11.67
CA ILE A 114 -1.16 -7.83 12.66
C ILE A 114 -0.08 -6.90 13.23
N THR A 115 -0.06 -6.74 14.54
CA THR A 115 1.05 -6.01 15.19
C THR A 115 2.28 -6.90 15.22
N GLY A 116 3.35 -6.49 14.54
CA GLY A 116 4.59 -7.26 14.48
C GLY A 116 5.61 -6.72 13.51
N ASP A 117 6.80 -7.30 13.54
CA ASP A 117 7.88 -6.99 12.62
C ASP A 117 7.65 -7.74 11.29
N GLY A 118 7.38 -6.99 10.22
CA GLY A 118 7.10 -7.55 8.90
C GLY A 118 8.29 -8.30 8.29
N LEU A 119 9.53 -7.90 8.61
CA LEU A 119 10.72 -8.61 8.17
C LEU A 119 10.85 -10.00 8.84
N ASN A 120 10.59 -10.06 10.13
CA ASN A 120 10.59 -11.33 10.85
C ASN A 120 9.43 -12.22 10.34
N TYR A 121 8.26 -11.64 10.10
CA TYR A 121 7.14 -12.37 9.51
C TYR A 121 7.52 -13.03 8.18
N LEU A 122 8.18 -12.29 7.26
CA LEU A 122 8.62 -12.83 5.98
C LEU A 122 9.67 -13.95 6.14
N ARG A 123 10.59 -13.83 7.09
CA ARG A 123 11.62 -14.86 7.37
C ARG A 123 11.06 -16.15 7.94
N GLU A 124 9.97 -16.07 8.68
CA GLU A 124 9.28 -17.20 9.30
C GLU A 124 8.22 -17.82 8.37
N LEU A 125 7.93 -17.19 7.23
CA LEU A 125 6.94 -17.66 6.29
C LEU A 125 7.41 -18.94 5.58
N GLU A 126 6.70 -20.04 5.78
CA GLU A 126 7.09 -21.35 5.22
C GLU A 126 6.85 -21.46 3.70
N ASN A 127 5.81 -20.77 3.20
CA ASN A 127 5.43 -20.83 1.78
C ASN A 127 5.30 -19.42 1.18
N HIS A 128 6.16 -19.11 0.25
CA HIS A 128 6.16 -17.86 -0.51
C HIS A 128 5.57 -17.98 -1.92
N GLN A 129 5.34 -19.19 -2.42
CA GLN A 129 5.03 -19.41 -3.85
C GLN A 129 3.69 -18.82 -4.28
N ASP A 130 2.69 -18.90 -3.41
CA ASP A 130 1.35 -18.35 -3.62
C ASP A 130 1.17 -16.95 -3.00
N LYS A 131 2.27 -16.25 -2.79
CA LYS A 131 2.28 -14.92 -2.20
C LYS A 131 2.72 -13.85 -3.20
N VAL A 132 2.17 -12.67 -3.04
CA VAL A 132 2.61 -11.43 -3.70
C VAL A 132 3.00 -10.44 -2.62
N LEU A 133 4.22 -9.95 -2.67
CA LEU A 133 4.73 -8.96 -1.73
C LEU A 133 4.32 -7.56 -2.18
N ILE A 134 3.72 -6.78 -1.29
CA ILE A 134 3.46 -5.35 -1.48
C ILE A 134 4.50 -4.56 -0.69
N LEU A 135 5.25 -3.70 -1.36
CA LEU A 135 6.18 -2.74 -0.76
C LEU A 135 5.73 -1.34 -1.16
N SER A 136 4.97 -0.70 -0.26
CA SER A 136 4.36 0.60 -0.50
C SER A 136 4.94 1.65 0.44
N TRP A 137 5.67 2.62 -0.13
CA TRP A 137 6.21 3.76 0.62
C TRP A 137 6.95 3.38 1.91
N ILE A 138 7.75 2.30 1.86
CA ILE A 138 8.52 1.84 3.01
C ILE A 138 9.43 2.96 3.51
N ASP A 139 9.43 3.17 4.82
CA ASP A 139 10.18 4.24 5.46
C ASP A 139 11.67 4.18 5.14
N PHE A 140 12.15 5.19 4.41
CA PHE A 140 13.55 5.32 3.99
C PHE A 140 14.49 5.67 5.15
N THR A 141 13.97 6.15 6.27
CA THR A 141 14.77 6.43 7.48
C THR A 141 15.30 5.15 8.11
N GLN A 142 14.61 4.03 7.86
CA GLN A 142 15.09 2.70 8.20
C GLN A 142 15.98 2.16 7.07
N PHE A 143 17.22 2.61 7.06
CA PHE A 143 18.20 2.23 6.06
C PHE A 143 18.20 0.72 5.80
N ARG A 144 18.05 0.32 4.54
CA ARG A 144 18.01 -1.06 4.04
C ARG A 144 16.74 -1.86 4.37
N LEU A 145 15.73 -1.34 5.05
CA LEU A 145 14.51 -2.10 5.29
C LEU A 145 13.84 -2.58 3.99
N PRO A 146 13.65 -1.75 2.96
CA PRO A 146 13.10 -2.22 1.68
C PRO A 146 13.90 -3.34 1.03
N TYR A 147 15.23 -3.24 1.06
CA TYR A 147 16.14 -4.27 0.56
C TYR A 147 16.01 -5.58 1.36
N ASN A 148 16.00 -5.49 2.70
CA ASN A 148 15.90 -6.66 3.55
C ASN A 148 14.53 -7.38 3.40
N LEU A 149 13.44 -6.63 3.26
CA LEU A 149 12.13 -7.19 2.96
C LEU A 149 12.11 -7.91 1.63
N LEU A 150 12.66 -7.28 0.59
CA LEU A 150 12.75 -7.85 -0.75
C LEU A 150 13.56 -9.15 -0.77
N THR A 151 14.75 -9.15 -0.18
CA THR A 151 15.65 -10.33 -0.15
C THR A 151 15.17 -11.45 0.77
N SER A 152 14.29 -11.16 1.72
CA SER A 152 13.66 -12.16 2.58
C SER A 152 12.41 -12.79 1.94
N PHE A 153 11.93 -12.22 0.84
CA PHE A 153 10.79 -12.76 0.11
C PHE A 153 11.25 -13.67 -1.03
N HIS A 154 10.77 -14.91 -1.02
CA HIS A 154 11.13 -15.94 -2.00
C HIS A 154 9.98 -16.30 -2.95
N GLY A 155 8.96 -15.45 -3.03
CA GLY A 155 7.88 -15.57 -4.00
C GLY A 155 8.24 -15.01 -5.36
N SER A 156 7.32 -15.14 -6.31
CA SER A 156 7.58 -14.81 -7.71
C SER A 156 7.14 -13.41 -8.13
N MET A 157 6.42 -12.67 -7.27
CA MET A 157 5.88 -11.37 -7.64
C MET A 157 5.98 -10.35 -6.50
N VAL A 158 6.40 -9.15 -6.86
CA VAL A 158 6.46 -7.98 -5.97
C VAL A 158 5.73 -6.82 -6.61
N ILE A 159 4.90 -6.12 -5.84
CA ILE A 159 4.30 -4.84 -6.19
C ILE A 159 5.03 -3.76 -5.40
N SER A 160 5.77 -2.93 -6.09
CA SER A 160 6.51 -1.81 -5.47
C SER A 160 5.81 -0.50 -5.80
N ILE A 161 5.40 0.22 -4.77
CA ILE A 161 4.70 1.51 -4.87
C ILE A 161 5.53 2.57 -4.14
N GLY A 162 5.94 3.62 -4.84
CA GLY A 162 6.72 4.67 -4.22
C GLY A 162 7.44 5.55 -5.23
N ASN A 163 8.26 6.46 -4.72
CA ASN A 163 9.09 7.33 -5.56
C ASN A 163 10.53 6.80 -5.60
N TYR A 164 10.94 6.29 -6.75
CA TYR A 164 12.28 5.72 -6.96
C TYR A 164 13.43 6.70 -6.66
N ARG A 165 13.19 8.00 -6.72
CA ARG A 165 14.24 9.00 -6.49
C ARG A 165 14.43 9.38 -5.03
N SER A 166 13.43 9.20 -4.20
CA SER A 166 13.45 9.72 -2.82
C SER A 166 13.18 8.67 -1.73
N HIS A 167 12.58 7.54 -2.05
CA HIS A 167 12.12 6.57 -1.04
C HIS A 167 12.75 5.18 -1.18
N ASN A 168 13.60 4.97 -2.18
CA ASN A 168 14.24 3.68 -2.37
C ASN A 168 15.76 3.84 -2.31
N CYS A 169 16.41 3.02 -1.51
CA CYS A 169 17.87 2.94 -1.51
C CYS A 169 18.38 2.27 -2.80
N GLY A 170 19.60 2.61 -3.22
CA GLY A 170 20.20 2.05 -4.44
C GLY A 170 20.22 0.53 -4.44
N ASP A 171 20.59 -0.08 -3.33
CA ASP A 171 20.65 -1.55 -3.15
C ASP A 171 19.29 -2.22 -3.44
N TYR A 172 18.19 -1.60 -3.03
CA TYR A 172 16.84 -2.10 -3.29
C TYR A 172 16.49 -2.07 -4.78
N LEU A 173 16.82 -0.99 -5.48
CA LEU A 173 16.55 -0.87 -6.92
C LEU A 173 17.41 -1.81 -7.75
N GLU A 174 18.67 -1.97 -7.37
CA GLU A 174 19.59 -2.94 -8.00
C GLU A 174 19.05 -4.35 -7.83
N GLU A 175 18.62 -4.74 -6.63
CA GLU A 175 18.05 -6.06 -6.35
C GLU A 175 16.75 -6.29 -7.16
N LEU A 176 15.85 -5.31 -7.20
CA LEU A 176 14.65 -5.41 -8.04
C LEU A 176 14.98 -5.66 -9.50
N GLN A 177 15.97 -4.96 -10.06
CA GLN A 177 16.36 -5.08 -11.45
C GLN A 177 17.08 -6.41 -11.75
N GLN A 178 17.83 -6.95 -10.79
CA GLN A 178 18.58 -8.19 -10.95
C GLN A 178 17.70 -9.42 -10.77
N SER A 179 16.78 -9.37 -9.80
CA SER A 179 15.99 -10.54 -9.37
C SER A 179 14.60 -10.59 -9.98
N PHE A 180 14.08 -9.47 -10.47
CA PHE A 180 12.72 -9.38 -10.98
C PHE A 180 12.66 -8.72 -12.36
N ARG A 181 11.75 -9.23 -13.19
CA ARG A 181 11.42 -8.61 -14.48
C ARG A 181 10.29 -7.63 -14.30
N LEU A 182 10.44 -6.40 -14.79
CA LEU A 182 9.36 -5.42 -14.83
C LEU A 182 8.23 -5.92 -15.74
N LEU A 183 7.02 -5.99 -15.20
CA LEU A 183 5.81 -6.39 -15.92
C LEU A 183 4.91 -5.19 -16.26
N HIS A 184 4.91 -4.17 -15.42
CA HIS A 184 4.10 -2.96 -15.59
C HIS A 184 4.80 -1.77 -14.92
N PHE A 185 4.64 -0.57 -15.51
CA PHE A 185 5.18 0.68 -15.00
C PHE A 185 4.09 1.75 -15.01
#